data_ba70b2b4dfba02362d4d557ab86dd588
#
_entry.id   ba70b2b4dfba02362d4d557ab86dd588
#
_cell.length_a   1.000
_cell.length_b   1.000
_cell.length_c   1.000
_cell.angle_alpha   90.00
_cell.angle_beta   90.00
_cell.angle_gamma   90.00
#
_symmetry.space_group_name_H-M   'P 1'
#
loop_
_entity.id
_entity.type
_entity.pdbx_description
1 polymer ?
#
loop_
_entity_poly.entity_id
_entity_poly.type
_entity_poly.pdbx_seq_one_letter_code
_entity_poly.pdbx_strand_id
1 'polypeptide(L)'
;MIRGKFISGDGDLSEVLSLRRRVFCDELGEPEQAVFDQLDGIAMHVAAFDGDGKTVAAGRGIMCGAYCKIGFICVDKEQRGSEYGDFIVRMLCDRAFSCGAKTVRVGAREGAVGFYKKLGFEFSAGGVFEKNKNGISVTEMEITADKLISDCQKCSGH
;
A
#
# COMPACT_ATOMS: atom_id res chain seq x y z
N MET A 1 16.09 -11.91 1.37
CA MET A 1 15.27 -11.23 2.39
C MET A 1 15.06 -9.76 2.02
N ILE A 2 13.83 -9.31 2.05
CA ILE A 2 13.50 -7.92 1.74
C ILE A 2 13.79 -7.05 2.96
N ARG A 3 14.47 -5.93 2.74
CA ARG A 3 14.72 -4.94 3.78
C ARG A 3 13.81 -3.75 3.57
N GLY A 4 13.26 -3.24 4.65
CA GLY A 4 12.41 -2.07 4.61
C GLY A 4 12.49 -1.26 5.88
N LYS A 5 11.94 -0.06 5.85
CA LYS A 5 11.86 0.81 7.02
C LYS A 5 10.60 1.66 6.98
N PHE A 6 10.17 2.11 8.16
CA PHE A 6 9.15 3.13 8.29
C PHE A 6 9.79 4.51 8.25
N ILE A 7 9.11 5.45 7.61
CA ILE A 7 9.53 6.84 7.55
C ILE A 7 8.34 7.68 8.00
N SER A 8 8.56 8.53 9.00
CA SER A 8 7.56 9.47 9.47
C SER A 8 7.28 10.54 8.42
N GLY A 9 6.07 11.09 8.41
CA GLY A 9 5.68 12.14 7.45
C GLY A 9 6.53 13.40 7.52
N ASP A 10 7.20 13.64 8.65
CA ASP A 10 8.16 14.76 8.81
C ASP A 10 9.60 14.37 8.50
N GLY A 11 9.84 13.13 8.12
CA GLY A 11 11.15 12.63 7.74
C GLY A 11 11.49 12.92 6.28
N ASP A 12 12.58 12.32 5.82
CA ASP A 12 13.00 12.45 4.42
C ASP A 12 12.22 11.51 3.52
N LEU A 13 11.25 12.03 2.80
CA LEU A 13 10.39 11.29 1.89
C LEU A 13 10.86 11.36 0.43
N SER A 14 12.01 11.97 0.15
CA SER A 14 12.44 12.26 -1.22
C SER A 14 12.45 11.02 -2.13
N GLU A 15 13.01 9.91 -1.67
CA GLU A 15 13.09 8.69 -2.47
C GLU A 15 11.73 8.01 -2.63
N VAL A 16 10.91 8.03 -1.59
CA VAL A 16 9.54 7.48 -1.65
C VAL A 16 8.70 8.26 -2.64
N LEU A 17 8.76 9.59 -2.57
CA LEU A 17 7.98 10.45 -3.48
C LEU A 17 8.50 10.36 -4.91
N SER A 18 9.81 10.22 -5.09
CA SER A 18 10.40 10.01 -6.41
C SER A 18 9.91 8.71 -7.05
N LEU A 19 9.87 7.62 -6.28
CA LEU A 19 9.35 6.34 -6.76
C LEU A 19 7.86 6.45 -7.10
N ARG A 20 7.09 7.09 -6.22
CA ARG A 20 5.66 7.31 -6.45
C ARG A 20 5.42 8.06 -7.75
N ARG A 21 6.21 9.09 -8.03
CA ARG A 21 6.13 9.86 -9.28
C ARG A 21 6.41 8.97 -10.49
N ARG A 22 7.47 8.17 -10.44
CA ARG A 22 7.82 7.28 -11.55
C ARG A 22 6.69 6.30 -11.88
N VAL A 23 6.08 5.73 -10.85
CA VAL A 23 5.04 4.71 -11.05
C VAL A 23 3.71 5.33 -11.46
N PHE A 24 3.23 6.30 -10.71
CA PHE A 24 1.86 6.81 -10.93
C PHE A 24 1.80 7.90 -12.00
N CYS A 25 2.77 8.78 -12.06
CA CYS A 25 2.77 9.88 -13.04
C CYS A 25 3.42 9.47 -14.35
N ASP A 26 4.66 9.00 -14.29
CA ASP A 26 5.41 8.71 -15.52
C ASP A 26 4.92 7.45 -16.22
N GLU A 27 4.65 6.39 -15.46
CA GLU A 27 4.22 5.12 -16.04
C GLU A 27 2.72 5.07 -16.29
N LEU A 28 1.90 5.44 -15.31
CA LEU A 28 0.45 5.33 -15.38
C LEU A 28 -0.24 6.59 -15.89
N GLY A 29 0.49 7.70 -16.05
CA GLY A 29 -0.05 8.92 -16.61
C GLY A 29 -0.99 9.70 -15.72
N GLU A 30 -0.97 9.47 -14.40
CA GLU A 30 -1.81 10.20 -13.49
C GLU A 30 -1.27 11.61 -13.24
N PRO A 31 -2.14 12.61 -13.08
CA PRO A 31 -1.70 13.98 -12.81
C PRO A 31 -1.11 14.09 -11.40
N GLU A 32 -0.16 15.01 -11.22
CA GLU A 32 0.51 15.19 -9.92
C GLU A 32 -0.47 15.45 -8.78
N GLN A 33 -1.52 16.22 -8.99
CA GLN A 33 -2.49 16.52 -7.95
C GLN A 33 -3.28 15.29 -7.48
N ALA A 34 -3.28 14.19 -8.26
CA ALA A 34 -3.91 12.93 -7.86
C ALA A 34 -2.96 12.07 -7.02
N VAL A 35 -1.67 12.34 -7.06
CA VAL A 35 -0.61 11.49 -6.49
C VAL A 35 0.05 12.13 -5.27
N PHE A 36 0.10 13.46 -5.21
CA PHE A 36 0.72 14.18 -4.11
C PHE A 36 -0.32 15.05 -3.41
N ASP A 37 -0.38 14.93 -2.09
CA ASP A 37 -1.33 15.67 -1.27
C ASP A 37 -0.69 16.05 0.08
N GLN A 38 -1.42 16.82 0.88
CA GLN A 38 -0.94 17.30 2.17
C GLN A 38 -0.92 16.21 3.24
N LEU A 39 -1.56 15.07 2.98
CA LEU A 39 -1.63 13.98 3.95
C LEU A 39 -0.30 13.25 4.12
N ASP A 40 0.63 13.43 3.18
CA ASP A 40 1.96 12.83 3.31
C ASP A 40 2.68 13.28 4.58
N GLY A 41 2.42 14.49 5.05
CA GLY A 41 3.04 15.02 6.25
C GLY A 41 2.59 14.36 7.55
N ILE A 42 1.44 13.74 7.56
CA ILE A 42 0.88 13.05 8.74
C ILE A 42 0.81 11.54 8.57
N ALA A 43 1.13 11.03 7.40
CA ALA A 43 1.07 9.60 7.12
C ALA A 43 2.30 8.87 7.68
N MET A 44 2.14 7.58 7.93
CA MET A 44 3.28 6.69 8.06
C MET A 44 3.62 6.17 6.66
N HIS A 45 4.91 6.13 6.35
CA HIS A 45 5.40 5.65 5.07
C HIS A 45 6.25 4.42 5.28
N VAL A 46 6.25 3.53 4.30
CA VAL A 46 7.12 2.35 4.28
C VAL A 46 7.89 2.36 2.98
N ALA A 47 9.17 2.10 3.07
CA ALA A 47 10.04 1.93 1.90
C ALA A 47 10.72 0.58 1.98
N ALA A 48 10.90 -0.07 0.85
CA ALA A 48 11.68 -1.30 0.73
C ALA A 48 12.82 -1.08 -0.25
N PHE A 49 13.92 -1.77 -0.02
CA PHE A 49 15.19 -1.54 -0.71
C PHE A 49 15.69 -2.79 -1.40
N ASP A 50 16.34 -2.61 -2.55
CA ASP A 50 17.07 -3.70 -3.20
C ASP A 50 18.42 -3.95 -2.51
N GLY A 51 19.23 -4.87 -3.06
CA GLY A 51 20.55 -5.21 -2.52
C GLY A 51 21.55 -4.05 -2.52
N ASP A 52 21.32 -3.04 -3.36
CA ASP A 52 22.18 -1.86 -3.47
C ASP A 52 21.67 -0.68 -2.62
N GLY A 53 20.59 -0.89 -1.89
CA GLY A 53 20.00 0.15 -1.04
C GLY A 53 19.09 1.14 -1.77
N LYS A 54 18.75 0.86 -3.02
CA LYS A 54 17.82 1.69 -3.80
C LYS A 54 16.40 1.42 -3.35
N THR A 55 15.60 2.46 -3.16
CA THR A 55 14.18 2.33 -2.85
C THR A 55 13.45 1.80 -4.08
N VAL A 56 12.84 0.62 -3.95
CA VAL A 56 12.17 -0.06 -5.06
C VAL A 56 10.68 -0.33 -4.80
N ALA A 57 10.21 -0.10 -3.59
CA ALA A 57 8.80 -0.23 -3.27
C ALA A 57 8.44 0.73 -2.13
N ALA A 58 7.22 1.18 -2.09
CA ALA A 58 6.75 2.11 -1.07
C ALA A 58 5.23 2.06 -0.91
N GLY A 59 4.75 2.62 0.18
CA GLY A 59 3.34 2.80 0.45
C GLY A 59 3.15 3.72 1.64
N ARG A 60 1.92 4.17 1.86
CA ARG A 60 1.59 4.99 3.02
C ARG A 60 0.34 4.50 3.72
N GLY A 61 0.23 4.83 5.01
CA GLY A 61 -0.96 4.57 5.79
C GLY A 61 -1.33 5.78 6.62
N ILE A 62 -2.62 6.02 6.76
CA ILE A 62 -3.15 7.15 7.53
C ILE A 62 -4.16 6.58 8.52
N MET A 63 -3.91 6.82 9.81
CA MET A 63 -4.82 6.40 10.86
C MET A 63 -6.05 7.31 10.85
N CYS A 64 -7.23 6.70 10.75
CA CYS A 64 -8.52 7.40 10.67
C CYS A 64 -9.43 6.89 11.79
N GLY A 65 -9.04 7.11 13.05
CA GLY A 65 -9.79 6.57 14.19
C GLY A 65 -9.62 5.06 14.30
N ALA A 66 -10.69 4.31 14.13
CA ALA A 66 -10.66 2.86 14.30
C ALA A 66 -10.10 2.10 13.07
N TYR A 67 -9.86 2.77 11.96
CA TYR A 67 -9.28 2.12 10.78
C TYR A 67 -8.06 2.89 10.27
N CYS A 68 -7.25 2.20 9.49
CA CYS A 68 -6.13 2.80 8.78
C CYS A 68 -6.41 2.71 7.29
N LYS A 69 -6.28 3.82 6.58
CA LYS A 69 -6.40 3.84 5.12
C LYS A 69 -5.01 3.76 4.53
N ILE A 70 -4.72 2.69 3.79
CA ILE A 70 -3.45 2.56 3.07
C ILE A 70 -3.65 2.97 1.61
N GLY A 71 -2.55 3.41 0.99
CA GLY A 71 -2.60 3.82 -0.39
C GLY A 71 -1.22 4.08 -0.97
N PHE A 72 -1.20 4.42 -2.23
CA PHE A 72 0.02 4.65 -3.02
C PHE A 72 1.03 3.51 -2.88
N ILE A 73 0.51 2.28 -2.86
CA ILE A 73 1.34 1.08 -2.89
C ILE A 73 1.95 0.99 -4.27
N CYS A 74 3.27 1.06 -4.35
CA CYS A 74 3.95 1.04 -5.64
C CYS A 74 5.23 0.23 -5.57
N VAL A 75 5.56 -0.39 -6.70
CA VAL A 75 6.78 -1.19 -6.87
C VAL A 75 7.42 -0.74 -8.17
N ASP A 76 8.74 -0.50 -8.14
CA ASP A 76 9.49 -0.16 -9.32
C ASP A 76 9.25 -1.22 -10.40
N LYS A 77 9.05 -0.77 -11.63
CA LYS A 77 8.69 -1.62 -12.76
C LYS A 77 9.57 -2.86 -12.90
N GLU A 78 10.87 -2.71 -12.68
CA GLU A 78 11.84 -3.79 -12.82
C GLU A 78 11.76 -4.83 -11.70
N GLN A 79 11.10 -4.51 -10.59
CA GLN A 79 11.00 -5.37 -9.41
C GLN A 79 9.64 -6.03 -9.26
N ARG A 80 8.74 -5.85 -10.21
CA ARG A 80 7.38 -6.45 -10.14
C ARG A 80 7.44 -7.94 -10.36
N GLY A 81 6.40 -8.63 -9.87
CA GLY A 81 6.38 -10.08 -9.88
C GLY A 81 7.16 -10.71 -8.73
N SER A 82 7.76 -9.90 -7.88
CA SER A 82 8.42 -10.32 -6.65
C SER A 82 7.50 -10.01 -5.45
N GLU A 83 7.99 -10.21 -4.24
CA GLU A 83 7.21 -10.05 -3.03
C GLU A 83 7.21 -8.63 -2.45
N TYR A 84 7.71 -7.64 -3.16
CA TYR A 84 7.85 -6.28 -2.63
C TYR A 84 6.51 -5.65 -2.27
N GLY A 85 5.49 -5.77 -3.15
CA GLY A 85 4.17 -5.22 -2.86
C GLY A 85 3.52 -5.86 -1.64
N ASP A 86 3.60 -7.18 -1.55
CA ASP A 86 3.13 -7.96 -0.41
C ASP A 86 3.82 -7.47 0.88
N PHE A 87 5.14 -7.31 0.84
CA PHE A 87 5.93 -6.84 1.97
C PHE A 87 5.47 -5.45 2.46
N ILE A 88 5.27 -4.52 1.54
CA ILE A 88 4.83 -3.16 1.87
C ILE A 88 3.47 -3.18 2.57
N VAL A 89 2.50 -3.90 2.00
CA VAL A 89 1.15 -3.96 2.58
C VAL A 89 1.18 -4.62 3.97
N ARG A 90 1.96 -5.71 4.13
CA ARG A 90 2.08 -6.39 5.43
C ARG A 90 2.69 -5.48 6.48
N MET A 91 3.74 -4.74 6.14
CA MET A 91 4.34 -3.80 7.09
C MET A 91 3.34 -2.73 7.52
N LEU A 92 2.59 -2.16 6.58
CA LEU A 92 1.58 -1.15 6.89
C LEU A 92 0.47 -1.73 7.76
N CYS A 93 -0.03 -2.92 7.45
CA CYS A 93 -1.07 -3.57 8.24
C CYS A 93 -0.59 -3.87 9.66
N ASP A 94 0.60 -4.46 9.80
CA ASP A 94 1.15 -4.79 11.12
C ASP A 94 1.29 -3.55 11.98
N ARG A 95 1.81 -2.46 11.42
CA ARG A 95 1.95 -1.20 12.16
C ARG A 95 0.58 -0.63 12.52
N ALA A 96 -0.37 -0.65 11.59
CA ALA A 96 -1.72 -0.13 11.83
C ALA A 96 -2.41 -0.88 12.96
N PHE A 97 -2.36 -2.22 12.95
CA PHE A 97 -2.96 -3.02 14.01
C PHE A 97 -2.25 -2.82 15.34
N SER A 98 -0.93 -2.69 15.34
CA SER A 98 -0.16 -2.39 16.56
C SER A 98 -0.53 -1.02 17.14
N CYS A 99 -0.93 -0.08 16.29
CA CYS A 99 -1.36 1.26 16.72
C CYS A 99 -2.85 1.32 17.08
N GLY A 100 -3.55 0.18 17.08
CA GLY A 100 -4.94 0.10 17.54
C GLY A 100 -6.00 0.11 16.45
N ALA A 101 -5.62 0.08 15.17
CA ALA A 101 -6.61 -0.02 14.11
C ALA A 101 -7.35 -1.35 14.21
N LYS A 102 -8.66 -1.34 14.00
CA LYS A 102 -9.47 -2.56 13.93
C LYS A 102 -9.50 -3.13 12.53
N THR A 103 -9.46 -2.26 11.53
CA THR A 103 -9.40 -2.65 10.12
C THR A 103 -8.37 -1.80 9.39
N VAL A 104 -7.86 -2.36 8.29
CA VAL A 104 -7.08 -1.61 7.31
C VAL A 104 -7.88 -1.61 6.01
N ARG A 105 -8.03 -0.44 5.41
CA ARG A 105 -8.82 -0.23 4.20
C ARG A 105 -7.94 0.28 3.07
N VAL A 106 -8.34 -0.07 1.85
CA VAL A 106 -7.66 0.37 0.63
C VAL A 106 -8.68 0.56 -0.48
N GLY A 107 -8.48 1.58 -1.31
CA GLY A 107 -9.23 1.71 -2.56
C GLY A 107 -8.48 0.93 -3.64
N ALA A 108 -8.97 -0.24 -3.98
CA ALA A 108 -8.31 -1.15 -4.91
C ALA A 108 -8.78 -0.89 -6.35
N ARG A 109 -7.83 -0.71 -7.26
CA ARG A 109 -8.12 -0.69 -8.70
C ARG A 109 -8.47 -2.10 -9.15
N GLU A 110 -9.20 -2.21 -10.25
CA GLU A 110 -9.65 -3.50 -10.76
C GLU A 110 -8.50 -4.50 -10.88
N GLY A 111 -7.38 -4.08 -11.45
CA GLY A 111 -6.21 -4.94 -11.62
C GLY A 111 -5.50 -5.34 -10.33
N ALA A 112 -5.80 -4.69 -9.20
CA ALA A 112 -5.16 -4.96 -7.92
C ALA A 112 -6.03 -5.80 -6.98
N VAL A 113 -7.29 -6.03 -7.33
CA VAL A 113 -8.22 -6.78 -6.46
C VAL A 113 -7.67 -8.16 -6.10
N GLY A 114 -7.15 -8.89 -7.09
CA GLY A 114 -6.57 -10.22 -6.84
C GLY A 114 -5.40 -10.19 -5.89
N PHE A 115 -4.55 -9.17 -6.00
CA PHE A 115 -3.41 -8.97 -5.10
C PHE A 115 -3.88 -8.81 -3.66
N TYR A 116 -4.86 -7.95 -3.42
CA TYR A 116 -5.37 -7.72 -2.05
C TYR A 116 -6.11 -8.94 -1.52
N LYS A 117 -6.87 -9.64 -2.36
CA LYS A 117 -7.55 -10.87 -1.93
C LYS A 117 -6.58 -11.95 -1.46
N LYS A 118 -5.44 -12.08 -2.12
CA LYS A 118 -4.41 -13.05 -1.72
C LYS A 118 -3.82 -12.73 -0.34
N LEU A 119 -3.85 -11.47 0.07
CA LEU A 119 -3.40 -11.05 1.39
C LEU A 119 -4.44 -11.26 2.48
N GLY A 120 -5.69 -11.49 2.11
CA GLY A 120 -6.78 -11.69 3.05
C GLY A 120 -7.80 -10.56 3.07
N PHE A 121 -7.66 -9.55 2.21
CA PHE A 121 -8.63 -8.46 2.11
C PHE A 121 -9.92 -8.96 1.47
N GLU A 122 -11.03 -8.37 1.88
CA GLU A 122 -12.37 -8.65 1.34
C GLU A 122 -13.02 -7.33 0.90
N PHE A 123 -13.98 -7.42 -0.01
CA PHE A 123 -14.75 -6.25 -0.39
C PHE A 123 -15.54 -5.73 0.81
N SER A 124 -15.46 -4.43 1.09
CA SER A 124 -16.21 -3.81 2.17
C SER A 124 -17.58 -3.32 1.73
N ALA A 125 -17.81 -3.21 0.42
CA ALA A 125 -19.08 -2.70 -0.13
C ALA A 125 -19.54 -3.53 -1.34
N GLY A 126 -19.40 -4.85 -1.26
CA GLY A 126 -19.93 -5.77 -2.27
C GLY A 126 -19.20 -5.77 -3.60
N GLY A 127 -18.01 -5.19 -3.68
CA GLY A 127 -17.23 -5.17 -4.92
C GLY A 127 -17.68 -4.13 -5.92
N VAL A 128 -18.41 -3.12 -5.48
CA VAL A 128 -18.85 -2.03 -6.35
C VAL A 128 -17.68 -1.08 -6.64
N PHE A 129 -17.46 -0.78 -7.91
CA PHE A 129 -16.43 0.17 -8.32
C PHE A 129 -17.04 1.56 -8.49
N GLU A 130 -16.39 2.55 -7.88
CA GLU A 130 -16.80 3.94 -7.96
C GLU A 130 -15.58 4.79 -8.30
N LYS A 131 -15.80 5.90 -8.98
CA LYS A 131 -14.71 6.83 -9.26
C LYS A 131 -14.43 7.64 -8.00
N ASN A 132 -13.14 7.70 -7.62
CA ASN A 132 -12.71 8.56 -6.52
C ASN A 132 -12.66 10.03 -7.00
N LYS A 133 -12.25 10.93 -6.10
CA LYS A 133 -12.19 12.37 -6.41
C LYS A 133 -11.29 12.71 -7.60
N ASN A 134 -10.37 11.81 -7.96
CA ASN A 134 -9.44 12.00 -9.07
C ASN A 134 -9.91 11.28 -10.35
N GLY A 135 -11.14 10.74 -10.36
CA GLY A 135 -11.70 10.07 -11.53
C GLY A 135 -11.22 8.64 -11.74
N ILE A 136 -10.55 8.06 -10.77
CA ILE A 136 -10.00 6.69 -10.87
C ILE A 136 -11.02 5.72 -10.27
N SER A 137 -11.34 4.67 -11.04
CA SER A 137 -12.30 3.65 -10.60
C SER A 137 -11.64 2.71 -9.57
N VAL A 138 -12.20 2.67 -8.37
CA VAL A 138 -11.71 1.83 -7.28
C VAL A 138 -12.88 1.18 -6.55
N THR A 139 -12.61 0.03 -5.94
CA THR A 139 -13.53 -0.60 -5.00
C THR A 139 -12.86 -0.64 -3.63
N GLU A 140 -13.62 -0.41 -2.58
CA GLU A 140 -13.06 -0.45 -1.25
C GLU A 140 -12.91 -1.89 -0.76
N MET A 141 -11.75 -2.20 -0.22
CA MET A 141 -11.45 -3.49 0.39
C MET A 141 -10.92 -3.27 1.79
N GLU A 142 -11.12 -4.24 2.66
CA GLU A 142 -10.67 -4.14 4.04
C GLU A 142 -10.21 -5.47 4.59
N ILE A 143 -9.41 -5.41 5.66
CA ILE A 143 -8.89 -6.58 6.35
C ILE A 143 -8.87 -6.32 7.86
N THR A 144 -9.16 -7.37 8.64
CA THR A 144 -8.93 -7.39 10.08
C THR A 144 -7.66 -8.18 10.37
N ALA A 145 -7.12 -8.03 11.59
CA ALA A 145 -5.84 -8.66 11.93
C ALA A 145 -5.86 -10.18 11.82
N ASP A 146 -6.98 -10.81 12.17
CA ASP A 146 -7.13 -12.26 12.10
C ASP A 146 -7.20 -12.80 10.67
N LYS A 147 -7.52 -11.95 9.70
CA LYS A 147 -7.65 -12.34 8.29
C LYS A 147 -6.35 -12.20 7.50
N LEU A 148 -5.37 -11.48 8.02
CA LEU A 148 -4.11 -11.27 7.32
C LEU A 148 -3.36 -12.61 7.20
N ILE A 149 -3.21 -13.10 5.97
CA ILE A 149 -2.60 -14.39 5.70
C ILE A 149 -1.10 -14.29 5.93
N SER A 150 -0.57 -15.10 6.87
CA SER A 150 0.85 -15.11 7.20
C SER A 150 1.66 -15.79 6.09
N ASP A 151 2.96 -15.48 6.03
CA ASP A 151 3.85 -16.13 5.08
C ASP A 151 3.92 -17.64 5.32
N CYS A 152 3.84 -18.07 6.59
CA CYS A 152 3.81 -19.50 6.91
C CYS A 152 2.56 -20.18 6.34
N GLN A 153 1.41 -19.52 6.41
CA GLN A 153 0.17 -20.03 5.83
C GLN A 153 0.25 -20.10 4.31
N LYS A 154 0.91 -19.14 3.67
CA LYS A 154 1.15 -19.17 2.23
C LYS A 154 1.98 -20.39 1.84
N CYS A 155 3.00 -20.69 2.59
CA CYS A 155 3.88 -21.82 2.31
C CYS A 155 3.20 -23.17 2.54
N SER A 156 2.25 -23.25 3.46
CA SER A 156 1.57 -24.50 3.83
C SER A 156 0.19 -24.65 3.19
N GLY A 157 -0.32 -23.62 2.53
CA GLY A 157 -1.68 -23.60 1.96
C GLY A 157 -1.75 -24.08 0.52
N HIS A 158 -1.34 -25.27 0.28
CA HIS A 158 -1.40 -25.85 -1.07
C HIS A 158 -2.44 -26.92 -1.22
#